data_cf8a4ab21659f6b21a1c4e1b56356991
#
_entry.id   cf8a4ab21659f6b21a1c4e1b56356991
#
_cell.length_a   1.000
_cell.length_b   1.000
_cell.length_c   1.000
_cell.angle_alpha   90.00
_cell.angle_beta   90.00
_cell.angle_gamma   90.00
#
_symmetry.space_group_name_H-M   'P 1'
#
loop_
_entity.id
_entity.type
_entity.pdbx_description
1 polymer ?
#
loop_
_entity_poly.entity_id
_entity_poly.type
_entity_poly.pdbx_seq_one_letter_code
_entity_poly.pdbx_strand_id
1 'polypeptide(L)'
;ILRPLPNHKPAEPLPIMGFLSNLWNYSEDMVYLSPAPLYHSAPQAANSLAIRKGATTVIMEKFEPLEYLSLIEKYSITHSQLVPTMFSRMLKLSDEEKNRHDLSSLKYALHAAAPCPEQVKRQMIDWWGPIICEYYGATEAFGFAYCDTMEWLDHPGTVGKIMIGELTVMDDEMNELPAGEPGTLWFKPASEFNYHKEPDKTAEAYSADKSLTTVGDVGYLDEDGFLYLTDRKAFMIISGGVNIYPQECEDLLISHPKVFDAAVFGIPNRDLGEEVKAVIQPIESSMSNDDLAVELLEYLHSSLSRQKVPRSIDFVTELPRLPTGKLYKRVLRDKYWGEGKSGIIKEN
;
A
#
# COMPACT_ATOMS: atom_id res chain seq x y z
N ILE A 1 3.08 -12.75 13.55
CA ILE A 1 1.74 -13.35 13.47
C ILE A 1 1.89 -14.86 13.60
N LEU A 2 1.08 -15.44 14.47
CA LEU A 2 0.96 -16.90 14.67
C LEU A 2 -0.38 -17.34 14.08
N ARG A 3 -0.35 -18.36 13.24
CA ARG A 3 -1.54 -19.01 12.66
C ARG A 3 -1.41 -20.51 12.80
N PRO A 4 -2.51 -21.25 12.92
CA PRO A 4 -2.47 -22.71 12.85
C PRO A 4 -1.82 -23.16 11.53
N LEU A 5 -0.87 -24.07 11.61
CA LEU A 5 -0.31 -24.68 10.40
C LEU A 5 -1.36 -25.66 9.84
N PRO A 6 -1.64 -25.60 8.55
CA PRO A 6 -2.48 -26.61 7.92
C PRO A 6 -1.77 -27.97 7.99
N ASN A 7 -2.55 -29.04 8.20
CA ASN A 7 -2.01 -30.40 8.23
C ASN A 7 -1.73 -30.91 6.80
N HIS A 8 -0.77 -30.27 6.12
CA HIS A 8 -0.34 -30.60 4.76
C HIS A 8 1.10 -31.08 4.76
N LYS A 9 1.39 -32.07 3.92
CA LYS A 9 2.78 -32.44 3.64
C LYS A 9 3.45 -31.34 2.83
N PRO A 10 4.77 -31.13 2.98
CA PRO A 10 5.50 -30.09 2.21
C PRO A 10 5.33 -30.20 0.70
N ALA A 11 5.10 -31.40 0.17
CA ALA A 11 4.87 -31.63 -1.27
C ALA A 11 3.44 -31.33 -1.74
N GLU A 12 2.48 -31.20 -0.83
CA GLU A 12 1.09 -30.92 -1.18
C GLU A 12 0.89 -29.41 -1.40
N PRO A 13 0.25 -28.98 -2.51
CA PRO A 13 -0.03 -27.57 -2.73
C PRO A 13 -1.08 -27.06 -1.75
N LEU A 14 -0.86 -25.88 -1.19
CA LEU A 14 -1.91 -25.19 -0.43
C LEU A 14 -3.01 -24.72 -1.39
N PRO A 15 -4.30 -24.78 -1.01
CA PRO A 15 -5.40 -24.31 -1.85
C PRO A 15 -5.21 -22.88 -2.36
N ILE A 16 -4.74 -21.97 -1.50
CA ILE A 16 -4.44 -20.59 -1.90
C ILE A 16 -3.38 -20.49 -2.99
N MET A 17 -2.37 -21.37 -3.00
CA MET A 17 -1.34 -21.38 -4.05
C MET A 17 -1.94 -21.82 -5.40
N GLY A 18 -2.89 -22.76 -5.41
CA GLY A 18 -3.63 -23.14 -6.60
C GLY A 18 -4.44 -21.97 -7.14
N PHE A 19 -5.16 -21.28 -6.27
CA PHE A 19 -5.94 -20.10 -6.63
C PHE A 19 -5.06 -19.00 -7.25
N LEU A 20 -3.99 -18.57 -6.56
CA LEU A 20 -3.08 -17.54 -7.05
C LEU A 20 -2.36 -17.94 -8.34
N SER A 21 -1.99 -19.22 -8.46
CA SER A 21 -1.40 -19.75 -9.70
C SER A 21 -2.32 -19.64 -10.91
N ASN A 22 -3.60 -19.91 -10.72
CA ASN A 22 -4.59 -19.78 -11.80
C ASN A 22 -4.89 -18.30 -12.10
N LEU A 23 -5.01 -17.46 -11.07
CA LEU A 23 -5.31 -16.04 -11.22
C LEU A 23 -4.23 -15.30 -12.04
N TRP A 24 -2.96 -15.62 -11.81
CA TRP A 24 -1.83 -14.98 -12.46
C TRP A 24 -1.11 -15.88 -13.48
N ASN A 25 -1.74 -16.96 -13.89
CA ASN A 25 -1.24 -17.87 -14.92
C ASN A 25 0.20 -18.36 -14.66
N TYR A 26 0.52 -18.75 -13.43
CA TYR A 26 1.84 -19.27 -13.06
C TYR A 26 2.06 -20.64 -13.68
N SER A 27 3.13 -20.78 -14.46
CA SER A 27 3.49 -21.98 -15.20
C SER A 27 4.99 -22.32 -15.07
N GLU A 28 5.38 -23.48 -15.55
CA GLU A 28 6.79 -23.91 -15.58
C GLU A 28 7.65 -23.00 -16.47
N ASP A 29 7.08 -22.48 -17.55
CA ASP A 29 7.78 -21.63 -18.51
C ASP A 29 7.96 -20.18 -18.07
N MET A 30 7.37 -19.78 -16.92
CA MET A 30 7.47 -18.40 -16.46
C MET A 30 8.86 -18.09 -15.91
N VAL A 31 9.27 -16.83 -16.08
CA VAL A 31 10.45 -16.27 -15.41
C VAL A 31 9.96 -15.15 -14.49
N TYR A 32 10.16 -15.34 -13.19
CA TYR A 32 9.69 -14.44 -12.15
C TYR A 32 10.81 -13.54 -11.64
N LEU A 33 10.64 -12.22 -11.67
CA LEU A 33 11.55 -11.25 -11.06
C LEU A 33 11.03 -10.81 -9.70
N SER A 34 11.84 -10.98 -8.66
CA SER A 34 11.55 -10.59 -7.28
C SER A 34 12.40 -9.39 -6.87
N PRO A 35 11.87 -8.15 -6.94
CA PRO A 35 12.60 -6.95 -6.54
C PRO A 35 12.48 -6.62 -5.05
N ALA A 36 11.57 -7.29 -4.34
CA ALA A 36 11.27 -7.03 -2.93
C ALA A 36 11.91 -8.07 -2.00
N PRO A 37 12.23 -7.69 -0.73
CA PRO A 37 12.90 -8.58 0.22
C PRO A 37 12.12 -9.84 0.56
N LEU A 38 12.76 -11.01 0.52
CA LEU A 38 12.13 -12.31 0.72
C LEU A 38 11.67 -12.61 2.15
N TYR A 39 12.03 -11.81 3.14
CA TYR A 39 11.54 -11.99 4.51
C TYR A 39 10.08 -11.49 4.70
N HIS A 40 9.50 -10.83 3.70
CA HIS A 40 8.09 -10.48 3.69
C HIS A 40 7.23 -11.61 3.12
N SER A 41 5.99 -11.69 3.63
CA SER A 41 5.08 -12.79 3.29
C SER A 41 4.75 -12.85 1.80
N ALA A 42 4.49 -11.72 1.16
CA ALA A 42 4.08 -11.68 -0.24
C ALA A 42 5.21 -12.05 -1.22
N PRO A 43 6.42 -11.44 -1.19
CA PRO A 43 7.54 -11.86 -2.02
C PRO A 43 7.96 -13.30 -1.76
N GLN A 44 7.95 -13.75 -0.49
CA GLN A 44 8.27 -15.14 -0.14
C GLN A 44 7.26 -16.12 -0.75
N ALA A 45 5.96 -15.80 -0.65
CA ALA A 45 4.90 -16.67 -1.19
C ALA A 45 4.98 -16.75 -2.72
N ALA A 46 5.19 -15.62 -3.41
CA ALA A 46 5.30 -15.57 -4.86
C ALA A 46 6.52 -16.37 -5.38
N ASN A 47 7.71 -16.20 -4.77
CA ASN A 47 8.89 -17.00 -5.10
C ASN A 47 8.67 -18.47 -4.82
N SER A 48 8.11 -18.82 -3.66
CA SER A 48 7.82 -20.21 -3.31
C SER A 48 6.87 -20.85 -4.31
N LEU A 49 5.84 -20.11 -4.75
CA LEU A 49 4.90 -20.58 -5.75
C LEU A 49 5.58 -20.79 -7.11
N ALA A 50 6.40 -19.84 -7.57
CA ALA A 50 7.16 -19.96 -8.82
C ALA A 50 8.07 -21.19 -8.81
N ILE A 51 8.87 -21.40 -7.75
CA ILE A 51 9.75 -22.55 -7.60
C ILE A 51 8.94 -23.86 -7.60
N ARG A 52 7.81 -23.92 -6.91
CA ARG A 52 6.95 -25.11 -6.87
C ARG A 52 6.32 -25.45 -8.23
N LYS A 53 6.19 -24.47 -9.11
CA LYS A 53 5.76 -24.67 -10.50
C LYS A 53 6.88 -25.11 -11.44
N GLY A 54 8.13 -25.15 -10.98
CA GLY A 54 9.30 -25.45 -11.81
C GLY A 54 9.83 -24.22 -12.58
N ALA A 55 9.29 -23.04 -12.28
CA ALA A 55 9.65 -21.79 -12.93
C ALA A 55 11.05 -21.27 -12.54
N THR A 56 11.61 -20.40 -13.36
CA THR A 56 12.85 -19.68 -13.03
C THR A 56 12.54 -18.45 -12.18
N THR A 57 13.34 -18.20 -11.14
CA THR A 57 13.24 -16.98 -10.33
C THR A 57 14.56 -16.19 -10.40
N VAL A 58 14.42 -14.87 -10.62
CA VAL A 58 15.51 -13.89 -10.57
C VAL A 58 15.26 -13.00 -9.35
N ILE A 59 16.23 -12.89 -8.46
CA ILE A 59 16.11 -12.18 -7.18
C ILE A 59 17.06 -10.98 -7.19
N MET A 60 16.51 -9.78 -6.96
CA MET A 60 17.32 -8.59 -6.73
C MET A 60 17.66 -8.48 -5.25
N GLU A 61 18.90 -8.15 -4.91
CA GLU A 61 19.31 -7.86 -3.53
C GLU A 61 18.69 -6.56 -3.03
N LYS A 62 18.59 -5.57 -3.92
CA LYS A 62 17.99 -4.27 -3.68
C LYS A 62 17.33 -3.78 -4.96
N PHE A 63 16.13 -3.19 -4.83
CA PHE A 63 15.47 -2.58 -5.97
C PHE A 63 16.23 -1.34 -6.45
N GLU A 64 16.61 -1.37 -7.73
CA GLU A 64 17.19 -0.27 -8.48
C GLU A 64 16.48 -0.18 -9.84
N PRO A 65 15.86 0.99 -10.20
CA PRO A 65 14.99 1.09 -11.36
C PRO A 65 15.64 0.65 -12.68
N LEU A 66 16.84 1.11 -12.99
CA LEU A 66 17.52 0.76 -14.26
C LEU A 66 17.93 -0.71 -14.30
N GLU A 67 18.42 -1.25 -13.19
CA GLU A 67 18.75 -2.66 -13.09
C GLU A 67 17.49 -3.52 -13.28
N TYR A 68 16.37 -3.14 -12.66
CA TYR A 68 15.11 -3.85 -12.80
C TYR A 68 14.66 -3.94 -14.26
N LEU A 69 14.70 -2.82 -15.02
CA LEU A 69 14.37 -2.81 -16.44
C LEU A 69 15.34 -3.65 -17.29
N SER A 70 16.64 -3.58 -16.99
CA SER A 70 17.65 -4.39 -17.69
C SER A 70 17.49 -5.89 -17.45
N LEU A 71 17.06 -6.29 -16.24
CA LEU A 71 16.82 -7.70 -15.90
C LEU A 71 15.60 -8.25 -16.65
N ILE A 72 14.56 -7.42 -16.92
CA ILE A 72 13.40 -7.84 -17.73
C ILE A 72 13.87 -8.28 -19.10
N GLU A 73 14.62 -7.46 -19.80
CA GLU A 73 15.15 -7.79 -21.13
C GLU A 73 16.11 -9.00 -21.06
N LYS A 74 17.10 -8.92 -20.16
CA LYS A 74 18.17 -9.92 -20.05
C LYS A 74 17.67 -11.35 -19.82
N TYR A 75 16.65 -11.50 -19.00
CA TYR A 75 16.12 -12.81 -18.61
C TYR A 75 14.75 -13.12 -19.20
N SER A 76 14.22 -12.26 -20.08
CA SER A 76 12.87 -12.39 -20.64
C SER A 76 11.82 -12.58 -19.52
N ILE A 77 11.86 -11.71 -18.52
CA ILE A 77 10.96 -11.77 -17.36
C ILE A 77 9.51 -11.70 -17.81
N THR A 78 8.69 -12.60 -17.31
CA THR A 78 7.26 -12.67 -17.62
C THR A 78 6.37 -12.18 -16.48
N HIS A 79 6.81 -12.31 -15.25
CA HIS A 79 6.05 -11.97 -14.04
C HIS A 79 6.92 -11.23 -13.03
N SER A 80 6.33 -10.25 -12.36
CA SER A 80 6.97 -9.58 -11.23
C SER A 80 5.95 -9.07 -10.24
N GLN A 81 6.35 -8.95 -8.97
CA GLN A 81 5.55 -8.34 -7.93
C GLN A 81 6.29 -7.15 -7.34
N LEU A 82 5.64 -5.99 -7.38
CA LEU A 82 6.19 -4.70 -7.00
C LEU A 82 5.39 -4.05 -5.85
N VAL A 83 5.85 -2.91 -5.43
CA VAL A 83 5.11 -1.99 -4.56
C VAL A 83 5.00 -0.62 -5.23
N PRO A 84 4.00 0.21 -4.91
CA PRO A 84 3.76 1.49 -5.59
C PRO A 84 4.95 2.45 -5.61
N THR A 85 5.79 2.44 -4.58
CA THR A 85 7.02 3.26 -4.56
C THR A 85 8.04 2.85 -5.62
N MET A 86 8.05 1.59 -6.05
CA MET A 86 8.89 1.14 -7.16
C MET A 86 8.39 1.73 -8.48
N PHE A 87 7.07 1.79 -8.68
CA PHE A 87 6.45 2.47 -9.82
C PHE A 87 6.83 3.95 -9.86
N SER A 88 6.62 4.67 -8.74
CA SER A 88 6.97 6.09 -8.65
C SER A 88 8.45 6.36 -8.96
N ARG A 89 9.36 5.47 -8.53
CA ARG A 89 10.80 5.58 -8.81
C ARG A 89 11.11 5.33 -10.29
N MET A 90 10.47 4.36 -10.93
CA MET A 90 10.66 4.09 -12.36
C MET A 90 10.10 5.20 -13.24
N LEU A 91 8.96 5.78 -12.87
CA LEU A 91 8.36 6.91 -13.61
C LEU A 91 9.23 8.17 -13.60
N LYS A 92 10.12 8.31 -12.63
CA LYS A 92 11.09 9.44 -12.53
C LYS A 92 12.34 9.27 -13.39
N LEU A 93 12.52 8.13 -14.04
CA LEU A 93 13.56 7.95 -15.06
C LEU A 93 13.28 8.84 -16.27
N SER A 94 14.33 9.25 -16.94
CA SER A 94 14.21 9.96 -18.23
C SER A 94 13.56 9.06 -19.28
N ASP A 95 12.99 9.65 -20.33
CA ASP A 95 12.37 8.90 -21.43
C ASP A 95 13.40 8.02 -22.16
N GLU A 96 14.67 8.45 -22.27
CA GLU A 96 15.74 7.63 -22.80
C GLU A 96 15.98 6.37 -21.96
N GLU A 97 16.01 6.52 -20.64
CA GLU A 97 16.19 5.40 -19.69
C GLU A 97 15.02 4.43 -19.70
N LYS A 98 13.77 4.95 -19.73
CA LYS A 98 12.54 4.14 -19.80
C LYS A 98 12.47 3.30 -21.07
N ASN A 99 12.95 3.82 -22.21
CA ASN A 99 12.88 3.18 -23.51
C ASN A 99 14.14 2.39 -23.88
N ARG A 100 15.12 2.28 -22.95
CA ARG A 100 16.41 1.63 -23.22
C ARG A 100 16.30 0.12 -23.38
N HIS A 101 15.34 -0.50 -22.72
CA HIS A 101 15.21 -1.96 -22.62
C HIS A 101 13.89 -2.46 -23.23
N ASP A 102 13.94 -3.66 -23.81
CA ASP A 102 12.73 -4.36 -24.29
C ASP A 102 11.98 -4.99 -23.11
N LEU A 103 10.78 -4.51 -22.85
CA LEU A 103 9.91 -4.99 -21.76
C LEU A 103 8.79 -5.91 -22.29
N SER A 104 8.77 -6.26 -23.56
CA SER A 104 7.67 -7.00 -24.23
C SER A 104 7.44 -8.42 -23.67
N SER A 105 8.43 -8.98 -22.99
CA SER A 105 8.29 -10.28 -22.32
C SER A 105 7.42 -10.24 -21.07
N LEU A 106 7.26 -9.07 -20.42
CA LEU A 106 6.51 -8.92 -19.18
C LEU A 106 5.00 -9.05 -19.45
N LYS A 107 4.34 -10.00 -18.79
CA LYS A 107 2.92 -10.32 -18.96
C LYS A 107 2.08 -9.95 -17.74
N TYR A 108 2.67 -9.98 -16.55
CA TYR A 108 2.01 -9.67 -15.29
C TYR A 108 2.92 -8.84 -14.39
N ALA A 109 2.47 -7.65 -14.05
CA ALA A 109 3.08 -6.76 -13.06
C ALA A 109 2.11 -6.58 -11.90
N LEU A 110 2.30 -7.36 -10.85
CA LEU A 110 1.46 -7.33 -9.66
C LEU A 110 1.93 -6.25 -8.70
N HIS A 111 1.03 -5.49 -8.10
CA HIS A 111 1.40 -4.62 -6.99
C HIS A 111 0.44 -4.74 -5.82
N ALA A 112 0.93 -4.42 -4.64
CA ALA A 112 0.19 -4.46 -3.39
C ALA A 112 0.97 -3.77 -2.25
N ALA A 113 0.55 -3.98 -1.02
CA ALA A 113 1.19 -3.60 0.24
C ALA A 113 1.10 -2.13 0.64
N ALA A 114 0.74 -1.23 -0.26
CA ALA A 114 0.48 0.18 0.00
C ALA A 114 -0.53 0.71 -1.02
N PRO A 115 -1.26 1.78 -0.72
CA PRO A 115 -2.05 2.49 -1.71
C PRO A 115 -1.17 2.95 -2.87
N CYS A 116 -1.71 2.86 -4.09
CA CYS A 116 -1.06 3.33 -5.30
C CYS A 116 -1.78 4.60 -5.77
N PRO A 117 -1.10 5.78 -5.81
CA PRO A 117 -1.73 6.98 -6.35
C PRO A 117 -2.28 6.73 -7.75
N GLU A 118 -3.51 7.16 -8.01
CA GLU A 118 -4.18 6.91 -9.30
C GLU A 118 -3.35 7.39 -10.49
N GLN A 119 -2.74 8.56 -10.38
CA GLN A 119 -1.90 9.11 -11.44
C GLN A 119 -0.66 8.24 -11.70
N VAL A 120 -0.04 7.69 -10.65
CA VAL A 120 1.12 6.78 -10.76
C VAL A 120 0.69 5.50 -11.49
N LYS A 121 -0.42 4.90 -11.09
CA LYS A 121 -0.90 3.66 -11.71
C LYS A 121 -1.31 3.89 -13.17
N ARG A 122 -1.99 5.02 -13.47
CA ARG A 122 -2.37 5.38 -14.84
C ARG A 122 -1.13 5.55 -15.74
N GLN A 123 -0.11 6.28 -15.30
CA GLN A 123 1.14 6.45 -16.04
C GLN A 123 1.87 5.12 -16.26
N MET A 124 1.83 4.20 -15.30
CA MET A 124 2.39 2.86 -15.48
C MET A 124 1.60 2.02 -16.49
N ILE A 125 0.27 2.12 -16.49
CA ILE A 125 -0.59 1.47 -17.49
C ILE A 125 -0.31 2.03 -18.90
N ASP A 126 -0.16 3.36 -19.02
CA ASP A 126 0.18 4.00 -20.29
C ASP A 126 1.54 3.52 -20.83
N TRP A 127 2.49 3.25 -19.93
CA TRP A 127 3.83 2.80 -20.32
C TRP A 127 3.90 1.29 -20.57
N TRP A 128 3.35 0.46 -19.69
CA TRP A 128 3.50 -1.00 -19.73
C TRP A 128 2.32 -1.73 -20.38
N GLY A 129 1.22 -1.03 -20.62
CA GLY A 129 -0.02 -1.61 -21.13
C GLY A 129 -0.85 -2.31 -20.04
N PRO A 130 -1.85 -3.10 -20.46
CA PRO A 130 -2.85 -3.68 -19.55
C PRO A 130 -2.37 -4.94 -18.82
N ILE A 131 -1.15 -4.90 -18.26
CA ILE A 131 -0.53 -6.01 -17.53
C ILE A 131 -0.43 -5.77 -16.03
N ILE A 132 -0.88 -4.58 -15.56
CA ILE A 132 -0.78 -4.17 -14.16
C ILE A 132 -1.99 -4.67 -13.41
N CYS A 133 -1.75 -5.50 -12.40
CA CYS A 133 -2.79 -6.03 -11.52
C CYS A 133 -2.54 -5.59 -10.09
N GLU A 134 -3.61 -5.34 -9.36
CA GLU A 134 -3.55 -4.98 -7.95
C GLU A 134 -4.27 -6.01 -7.10
N TYR A 135 -3.73 -6.25 -5.92
CA TYR A 135 -4.45 -6.99 -4.90
C TYR A 135 -4.29 -6.36 -3.51
N TYR A 136 -5.32 -6.51 -2.71
CA TYR A 136 -5.33 -6.19 -1.29
C TYR A 136 -5.44 -7.47 -0.48
N GLY A 137 -4.63 -7.57 0.56
CA GLY A 137 -4.66 -8.67 1.50
C GLY A 137 -3.63 -8.44 2.60
N ALA A 138 -3.75 -9.20 3.68
CA ALA A 138 -2.86 -9.09 4.82
C ALA A 138 -2.23 -10.43 5.22
N THR A 139 -1.14 -10.35 5.97
CA THR A 139 -0.44 -11.55 6.49
C THR A 139 -1.32 -12.36 7.41
N GLU A 140 -2.32 -11.73 8.03
CA GLU A 140 -3.37 -12.32 8.86
C GLU A 140 -4.30 -13.28 8.08
N ALA A 141 -4.33 -13.14 6.75
CA ALA A 141 -5.07 -13.99 5.80
C ALA A 141 -6.58 -14.07 6.08
N PHE A 142 -7.21 -12.91 6.31
CA PHE A 142 -8.64 -12.81 6.54
C PHE A 142 -9.45 -12.61 5.25
N GLY A 143 -8.82 -12.04 4.20
CA GLY A 143 -9.47 -11.74 2.94
C GLY A 143 -8.47 -11.45 1.83
N PHE A 144 -8.99 -11.41 0.59
CA PHE A 144 -8.22 -11.09 -0.60
C PHE A 144 -9.11 -10.38 -1.61
N ALA A 145 -8.73 -9.16 -1.99
CA ALA A 145 -9.33 -8.43 -3.09
C ALA A 145 -8.36 -8.37 -4.27
N TYR A 146 -8.89 -8.25 -5.47
CA TYR A 146 -8.10 -8.22 -6.71
C TYR A 146 -8.82 -7.42 -7.78
N CYS A 147 -8.05 -6.69 -8.59
CA CYS A 147 -8.48 -6.16 -9.87
C CYS A 147 -7.37 -6.27 -10.91
N ASP A 148 -7.78 -6.47 -12.15
CA ASP A 148 -6.91 -6.31 -13.31
C ASP A 148 -6.88 -4.85 -13.80
N THR A 149 -6.13 -4.60 -14.87
CA THR A 149 -6.02 -3.25 -15.45
C THR A 149 -7.35 -2.73 -15.96
N MET A 150 -8.20 -3.57 -16.58
CA MET A 150 -9.45 -3.12 -17.20
C MET A 150 -10.48 -2.76 -16.13
N GLU A 151 -10.63 -3.59 -15.11
CA GLU A 151 -11.46 -3.30 -13.94
C GLU A 151 -11.02 -2.03 -13.24
N TRP A 152 -9.70 -1.82 -13.11
CA TRP A 152 -9.18 -0.60 -12.49
C TRP A 152 -9.44 0.66 -13.32
N LEU A 153 -9.37 0.58 -14.67
CA LEU A 153 -9.66 1.72 -15.54
C LEU A 153 -11.13 2.13 -15.48
N ASP A 154 -12.03 1.17 -15.27
CA ASP A 154 -13.46 1.41 -15.08
C ASP A 154 -13.78 1.92 -13.66
N HIS A 155 -12.96 1.53 -12.65
CA HIS A 155 -13.10 1.90 -11.24
C HIS A 155 -11.77 2.48 -10.68
N PRO A 156 -11.33 3.67 -11.10
CA PRO A 156 -10.05 4.24 -10.67
C PRO A 156 -9.94 4.40 -9.17
N GLY A 157 -8.79 4.02 -8.58
CA GLY A 157 -8.55 4.07 -7.13
C GLY A 157 -8.96 2.82 -6.36
N THR A 158 -9.67 1.87 -7.00
CA THR A 158 -10.05 0.61 -6.35
C THR A 158 -8.85 -0.31 -6.15
N VAL A 159 -8.92 -1.16 -5.10
CA VAL A 159 -8.05 -2.32 -4.91
C VAL A 159 -8.71 -3.63 -5.36
N GLY A 160 -9.88 -3.52 -6.01
CA GLY A 160 -10.61 -4.63 -6.63
C GLY A 160 -11.79 -5.15 -5.83
N LYS A 161 -12.35 -6.26 -6.30
CA LYS A 161 -13.44 -6.98 -5.64
C LYS A 161 -12.91 -8.03 -4.68
N ILE A 162 -13.69 -8.32 -3.62
CA ILE A 162 -13.36 -9.40 -2.70
C ILE A 162 -13.53 -10.75 -3.41
N MET A 163 -12.43 -11.48 -3.56
CA MET A 163 -12.41 -12.82 -4.16
C MET A 163 -12.34 -13.93 -3.11
N ILE A 164 -11.80 -13.64 -1.93
CA ILE A 164 -11.73 -14.57 -0.80
C ILE A 164 -12.11 -13.82 0.47
N GLY A 165 -12.94 -14.44 1.31
CA GLY A 165 -13.45 -13.86 2.55
C GLY A 165 -14.78 -13.12 2.35
N GLU A 166 -15.35 -12.66 3.45
CA GLU A 166 -16.55 -11.84 3.51
C GLU A 166 -16.18 -10.54 4.20
N LEU A 167 -16.39 -9.41 3.51
CA LEU A 167 -16.10 -8.07 4.01
C LEU A 167 -17.38 -7.36 4.43
N THR A 168 -17.35 -6.69 5.57
CA THR A 168 -18.36 -5.74 6.01
C THR A 168 -17.66 -4.43 6.40
N VAL A 169 -18.18 -3.30 5.97
CA VAL A 169 -17.71 -1.96 6.37
C VAL A 169 -18.54 -1.47 7.54
N MET A 170 -17.91 -1.09 8.64
CA MET A 170 -18.62 -0.73 9.88
C MET A 170 -18.16 0.62 10.44
N ASP A 171 -19.09 1.30 11.10
CA ASP A 171 -18.83 2.48 11.92
C ASP A 171 -18.16 2.10 13.26
N ASP A 172 -17.92 3.08 14.12
CA ASP A 172 -17.30 2.87 15.44
C ASP A 172 -18.26 2.17 16.44
N GLU A 173 -19.57 2.21 16.20
CA GLU A 173 -20.61 1.53 16.96
C GLU A 173 -20.90 0.10 16.44
N MET A 174 -20.13 -0.37 15.45
CA MET A 174 -20.30 -1.68 14.80
C MET A 174 -21.62 -1.84 14.02
N ASN A 175 -22.17 -0.74 13.49
CA ASN A 175 -23.25 -0.79 12.52
C ASN A 175 -22.67 -0.90 11.11
N GLU A 176 -23.29 -1.71 10.26
CA GLU A 176 -22.92 -1.82 8.84
C GLU A 176 -23.25 -0.53 8.10
N LEU A 177 -22.28 -0.05 7.32
CA LEU A 177 -22.40 1.16 6.52
C LEU A 177 -22.84 0.84 5.09
N PRO A 178 -23.65 1.72 4.46
CA PRO A 178 -24.02 1.56 3.07
C PRO A 178 -22.86 1.78 2.12
N ALA A 179 -23.05 1.38 0.84
CA ALA A 179 -22.08 1.62 -0.22
C ALA A 179 -21.70 3.12 -0.33
N GLY A 180 -20.42 3.39 -0.54
CA GLY A 180 -19.86 4.73 -0.65
C GLY A 180 -19.48 5.39 0.68
N GLU A 181 -19.90 4.86 1.82
CA GLU A 181 -19.55 5.40 3.14
C GLU A 181 -18.32 4.72 3.71
N PRO A 182 -17.25 5.48 4.06
CA PRO A 182 -16.03 4.92 4.59
C PRO A 182 -16.18 4.52 6.06
N GLY A 183 -15.68 3.33 6.39
CA GLY A 183 -15.65 2.79 7.74
C GLY A 183 -14.53 1.79 7.93
N THR A 184 -14.44 1.19 9.11
CA THR A 184 -13.46 0.15 9.40
C THR A 184 -13.82 -1.13 8.65
N LEU A 185 -12.83 -1.71 7.98
CA LEU A 185 -12.99 -2.96 7.25
C LEU A 185 -12.93 -4.15 8.21
N TRP A 186 -14.03 -4.91 8.27
CA TRP A 186 -14.15 -6.12 9.06
C TRP A 186 -14.37 -7.33 8.18
N PHE A 187 -13.62 -8.38 8.42
CA PHE A 187 -13.69 -9.62 7.66
C PHE A 187 -14.13 -10.77 8.55
N LYS A 188 -14.90 -11.70 7.98
CA LYS A 188 -15.14 -12.97 8.61
C LYS A 188 -13.86 -13.81 8.57
N PRO A 189 -13.29 -14.21 9.72
CA PRO A 189 -12.01 -14.89 9.72
C PRO A 189 -12.10 -16.28 9.11
N ALA A 190 -11.20 -16.59 8.15
CA ALA A 190 -11.06 -17.94 7.62
C ALA A 190 -10.33 -18.88 8.60
N SER A 191 -9.49 -18.33 9.46
CA SER A 191 -8.78 -19.02 10.56
C SER A 191 -8.38 -18.02 11.63
N GLU A 192 -8.26 -18.49 12.87
CA GLU A 192 -7.75 -17.65 13.95
C GLU A 192 -6.27 -17.32 13.73
N PHE A 193 -5.88 -16.11 14.16
CA PHE A 193 -4.48 -15.70 14.25
C PHE A 193 -4.21 -14.98 15.59
N ASN A 194 -2.94 -14.91 15.98
CA ASN A 194 -2.52 -14.19 17.16
C ASN A 194 -1.23 -13.39 16.85
N TYR A 195 -1.10 -12.21 17.44
CA TYR A 195 0.17 -11.50 17.45
C TYR A 195 1.04 -12.07 18.58
N HIS A 196 2.26 -12.48 18.23
CA HIS A 196 3.16 -13.14 19.18
C HIS A 196 3.52 -12.23 20.35
N LYS A 197 3.21 -12.65 21.57
CA LYS A 197 3.44 -11.90 22.82
C LYS A 197 2.70 -10.55 22.91
N GLU A 198 1.65 -10.35 22.11
CA GLU A 198 0.86 -9.12 22.07
C GLU A 198 -0.64 -9.47 22.23
N PRO A 199 -1.07 -9.87 23.44
CA PRO A 199 -2.46 -10.32 23.66
C PRO A 199 -3.48 -9.19 23.47
N ASP A 200 -3.16 -7.96 23.92
CA ASP A 200 -4.05 -6.80 23.79
C ASP A 200 -4.27 -6.46 22.32
N LYS A 201 -3.19 -6.36 21.54
CA LYS A 201 -3.25 -6.15 20.09
C LYS A 201 -4.01 -7.28 19.38
N THR A 202 -3.89 -8.51 19.86
CA THR A 202 -4.67 -9.62 19.33
C THR A 202 -6.15 -9.45 19.63
N ALA A 203 -6.52 -9.03 20.85
CA ALA A 203 -7.90 -8.78 21.21
C ALA A 203 -8.52 -7.64 20.38
N GLU A 204 -7.78 -6.55 20.15
CA GLU A 204 -8.20 -5.40 19.31
C GLU A 204 -8.46 -5.78 17.84
N ALA A 205 -7.85 -6.86 17.35
CA ALA A 205 -8.03 -7.34 15.98
C ALA A 205 -9.30 -8.17 15.77
N TYR A 206 -10.07 -8.42 16.82
CA TYR A 206 -11.31 -9.20 16.78
C TYR A 206 -12.50 -8.40 17.33
N SER A 207 -13.69 -8.65 16.79
CA SER A 207 -14.94 -8.23 17.43
C SER A 207 -15.12 -8.92 18.79
N ALA A 208 -15.97 -8.36 19.67
CA ALA A 208 -16.18 -8.86 21.02
C ALA A 208 -16.61 -10.35 21.05
N ASP A 209 -17.39 -10.78 20.06
CA ASP A 209 -17.85 -12.16 19.87
C ASP A 209 -16.90 -13.01 19.02
N LYS A 210 -15.80 -12.41 18.54
CA LYS A 210 -14.79 -13.01 17.63
C LYS A 210 -15.34 -13.50 16.29
N SER A 211 -16.52 -13.05 15.89
CA SER A 211 -17.12 -13.40 14.59
C SER A 211 -16.44 -12.66 13.42
N LEU A 212 -15.82 -11.52 13.71
CA LEU A 212 -15.14 -10.66 12.74
C LEU A 212 -13.71 -10.32 13.16
N THR A 213 -12.90 -10.02 12.18
CA THR A 213 -11.51 -9.57 12.38
C THR A 213 -11.18 -8.36 11.52
N THR A 214 -10.28 -7.53 12.02
CA THR A 214 -9.78 -6.33 11.33
C THR A 214 -8.26 -6.17 11.53
N VAL A 215 -7.63 -5.43 10.64
CA VAL A 215 -6.26 -4.91 10.83
C VAL A 215 -6.24 -3.37 10.95
N GLY A 216 -7.45 -2.78 11.08
CA GLY A 216 -7.63 -1.34 11.24
C GLY A 216 -7.51 -0.56 9.93
N ASP A 217 -7.65 -1.22 8.79
CA ASP A 217 -7.77 -0.52 7.51
C ASP A 217 -9.18 0.10 7.41
N VAL A 218 -9.25 1.29 6.82
CA VAL A 218 -10.48 2.05 6.58
C VAL A 218 -10.71 2.15 5.08
N GLY A 219 -11.97 2.00 4.67
CA GLY A 219 -12.34 2.04 3.26
C GLY A 219 -13.84 1.92 3.07
N TYR A 220 -14.27 1.81 1.84
CA TYR A 220 -15.67 1.63 1.47
C TYR A 220 -15.82 0.68 0.28
N LEU A 221 -16.99 0.11 0.12
CA LEU A 221 -17.40 -0.58 -1.11
C LEU A 221 -18.26 0.38 -1.93
N ASP A 222 -18.07 0.41 -3.26
CA ASP A 222 -19.02 1.08 -4.14
C ASP A 222 -20.26 0.21 -4.40
N GLU A 223 -21.22 0.72 -5.19
CA GLU A 223 -22.46 0.01 -5.54
C GLU A 223 -22.20 -1.26 -6.36
N ASP A 224 -21.06 -1.34 -7.06
CA ASP A 224 -20.64 -2.49 -7.87
C ASP A 224 -19.81 -3.50 -7.07
N GLY A 225 -19.55 -3.23 -5.78
CA GLY A 225 -18.81 -4.06 -4.85
C GLY A 225 -17.30 -3.99 -4.98
N PHE A 226 -16.76 -2.93 -5.60
CA PHE A 226 -15.33 -2.65 -5.60
C PHE A 226 -14.92 -2.00 -4.28
N LEU A 227 -13.77 -2.43 -3.75
CA LEU A 227 -13.20 -1.92 -2.51
C LEU A 227 -12.25 -0.75 -2.78
N TYR A 228 -12.44 0.33 -2.03
CA TYR A 228 -11.56 1.49 -2.01
C TYR A 228 -10.97 1.65 -0.61
N LEU A 229 -9.63 1.75 -0.53
CA LEU A 229 -8.94 2.00 0.73
C LEU A 229 -8.77 3.51 0.93
N THR A 230 -9.14 3.99 2.11
CA THR A 230 -8.97 5.40 2.45
C THR A 230 -7.67 5.62 3.23
N ASP A 231 -7.46 4.87 4.31
CA ASP A 231 -6.22 4.90 5.13
C ASP A 231 -6.27 3.79 6.21
N ARG A 232 -5.37 3.88 7.17
CA ARG A 232 -5.43 3.13 8.42
C ARG A 232 -5.97 3.97 9.55
N LYS A 233 -6.86 3.41 10.35
CA LYS A 233 -7.40 4.09 11.56
C LYS A 233 -6.28 4.65 12.46
N ALA A 234 -5.14 3.96 12.56
CA ALA A 234 -3.97 4.38 13.34
C ALA A 234 -3.24 5.64 12.79
N PHE A 235 -3.52 6.03 11.55
CA PHE A 235 -2.90 7.21 10.91
C PHE A 235 -3.88 8.36 10.74
N MET A 236 -5.15 8.14 11.05
CA MET A 236 -6.18 9.17 11.01
C MET A 236 -5.80 10.33 11.93
N ILE A 237 -5.90 11.54 11.42
CA ILE A 237 -5.64 12.79 12.12
C ILE A 237 -6.96 13.35 12.61
N ILE A 238 -7.06 13.66 13.90
CA ILE A 238 -8.26 14.27 14.46
C ILE A 238 -7.98 15.76 14.69
N SER A 239 -8.41 16.58 13.75
CA SER A 239 -8.17 18.03 13.77
C SER A 239 -9.47 18.80 13.94
N GLY A 240 -9.64 19.43 15.10
CA GLY A 240 -10.87 20.19 15.41
C GLY A 240 -12.16 19.36 15.33
N GLY A 241 -12.08 18.07 15.69
CA GLY A 241 -13.22 17.14 15.61
C GLY A 241 -13.48 16.56 14.21
N VAL A 242 -12.61 16.86 13.23
CA VAL A 242 -12.72 16.31 11.87
C VAL A 242 -11.71 15.18 11.68
N ASN A 243 -12.18 14.04 11.21
CA ASN A 243 -11.34 12.91 10.83
C ASN A 243 -10.70 13.19 9.46
N ILE A 244 -9.37 13.25 9.42
CA ILE A 244 -8.60 13.50 8.20
C ILE A 244 -7.72 12.29 7.93
N TYR A 245 -7.86 11.74 6.73
CA TYR A 245 -7.05 10.63 6.26
C TYR A 245 -5.87 11.18 5.44
N PRO A 246 -4.62 11.05 5.92
CA PRO A 246 -3.45 11.65 5.29
C PRO A 246 -3.13 11.12 3.90
N GLN A 247 -3.57 9.92 3.53
CA GLN A 247 -3.24 9.28 2.26
C GLN A 247 -3.64 10.13 1.04
N GLU A 248 -4.81 10.77 1.08
CA GLU A 248 -5.28 11.63 -0.02
C GLU A 248 -4.32 12.80 -0.30
N CYS A 249 -3.77 13.37 0.77
CA CYS A 249 -2.77 14.43 0.66
C CYS A 249 -1.40 13.90 0.18
N GLU A 250 -0.99 12.72 0.66
CA GLU A 250 0.25 12.06 0.23
C GLU A 250 0.22 11.74 -1.27
N ASP A 251 -0.89 11.21 -1.77
CA ASP A 251 -1.05 10.85 -3.18
C ASP A 251 -0.90 12.05 -4.11
N LEU A 252 -1.51 13.19 -3.73
CA LEU A 252 -1.35 14.44 -4.47
C LEU A 252 0.09 14.93 -4.42
N LEU A 253 0.73 14.94 -3.25
CA LEU A 253 2.11 15.38 -3.11
C LEU A 253 3.07 14.51 -3.93
N ILE A 254 2.93 13.19 -3.90
CA ILE A 254 3.77 12.26 -4.65
C ILE A 254 3.59 12.45 -6.18
N SER A 255 2.40 12.89 -6.60
CA SER A 255 2.10 13.19 -8.01
C SER A 255 2.71 14.51 -8.50
N HIS A 256 3.17 15.37 -7.59
CA HIS A 256 3.79 16.64 -7.96
C HIS A 256 5.20 16.44 -8.55
N PRO A 257 5.56 17.11 -9.68
CA PRO A 257 6.81 16.86 -10.39
C PRO A 257 8.09 17.15 -9.59
N LYS A 258 8.03 18.02 -8.58
CA LYS A 258 9.20 18.38 -7.74
C LYS A 258 9.31 17.53 -6.46
N VAL A 259 8.35 16.64 -6.18
CA VAL A 259 8.32 15.79 -4.99
C VAL A 259 8.82 14.40 -5.32
N PHE A 260 9.85 13.94 -4.64
CA PHE A 260 10.33 12.56 -4.74
C PHE A 260 9.49 11.62 -3.88
N ASP A 261 9.17 12.04 -2.65
CA ASP A 261 8.42 11.27 -1.68
C ASP A 261 7.77 12.19 -0.63
N ALA A 262 6.67 11.75 -0.02
CA ALA A 262 5.92 12.55 0.94
C ALA A 262 5.42 11.69 2.10
N ALA A 263 5.33 12.31 3.28
CA ALA A 263 4.72 11.77 4.48
C ALA A 263 3.80 12.83 5.10
N VAL A 264 2.55 12.46 5.36
CA VAL A 264 1.57 13.34 6.03
C VAL A 264 1.07 12.66 7.30
N PHE A 265 1.01 13.40 8.40
CA PHE A 265 0.58 12.91 9.71
C PHE A 265 0.15 14.07 10.62
N GLY A 266 -0.57 13.71 11.70
CA GLY A 266 -0.96 14.66 12.73
C GLY A 266 0.19 14.99 13.67
N ILE A 267 0.32 16.29 14.02
CA ILE A 267 1.17 16.77 15.08
C ILE A 267 0.33 17.51 16.12
N PRO A 268 0.78 17.61 17.40
CA PRO A 268 0.01 18.27 18.44
C PRO A 268 -0.31 19.72 18.10
N ASN A 269 -1.58 20.10 18.24
CA ASN A 269 -2.03 21.48 18.16
C ASN A 269 -2.90 21.82 19.37
N ARG A 270 -2.65 22.97 20.02
CA ARG A 270 -3.30 23.35 21.27
C ARG A 270 -4.80 23.56 21.13
N ASP A 271 -5.26 24.07 19.99
CA ASP A 271 -6.64 24.46 19.77
C ASP A 271 -7.45 23.38 19.05
N LEU A 272 -6.79 22.54 18.25
CA LEU A 272 -7.43 21.56 17.39
C LEU A 272 -7.22 20.11 17.84
N GLY A 273 -6.41 19.87 18.89
CA GLY A 273 -5.90 18.56 19.26
C GLY A 273 -4.74 18.17 18.36
N GLU A 274 -4.98 17.96 17.09
CA GLU A 274 -3.95 17.72 16.08
C GLU A 274 -4.06 18.71 14.91
N GLU A 275 -2.95 18.95 14.22
CA GLU A 275 -2.91 19.62 12.92
C GLU A 275 -2.17 18.79 11.90
N VAL A 276 -2.51 18.96 10.64
CA VAL A 276 -1.89 18.24 9.51
C VAL A 276 -0.50 18.81 9.23
N LYS A 277 0.50 17.93 9.22
CA LYS A 277 1.90 18.22 8.89
C LYS A 277 2.33 17.37 7.71
N ALA A 278 3.03 17.97 6.74
CA ALA A 278 3.73 17.24 5.70
C ALA A 278 5.24 17.28 5.89
N VAL A 279 5.91 16.17 5.57
CA VAL A 279 7.37 16.07 5.46
C VAL A 279 7.67 15.58 4.06
N ILE A 280 8.43 16.36 3.31
CA ILE A 280 8.66 16.18 1.88
C ILE A 280 10.12 15.86 1.61
N GLN A 281 10.36 14.86 0.80
CA GLN A 281 11.62 14.63 0.12
C GLN A 281 11.49 15.19 -1.30
N PRO A 282 12.14 16.32 -1.64
CA PRO A 282 12.13 16.84 -3.00
C PRO A 282 13.01 15.99 -3.94
N ILE A 283 12.80 16.12 -5.25
CA ILE A 283 13.64 15.42 -6.25
C ILE A 283 15.10 15.87 -6.12
N GLU A 284 15.31 17.16 -5.95
CA GLU A 284 16.65 17.73 -5.70
C GLU A 284 16.65 18.45 -4.35
N SER A 285 17.63 18.15 -3.50
CA SER A 285 17.77 18.78 -2.18
C SER A 285 17.92 20.30 -2.24
N SER A 286 18.41 20.84 -3.35
CA SER A 286 18.51 22.27 -3.63
C SER A 286 17.16 22.99 -3.71
N MET A 287 16.07 22.22 -3.95
CA MET A 287 14.68 22.73 -3.99
C MET A 287 14.05 22.89 -2.60
N SER A 288 14.72 22.48 -1.52
CA SER A 288 14.19 22.56 -0.15
C SER A 288 14.20 24.02 0.34
N ASN A 289 13.13 24.76 0.04
CA ASN A 289 12.98 26.17 0.40
C ASN A 289 11.52 26.57 0.62
N ASP A 290 11.30 27.78 1.11
CA ASP A 290 9.97 28.33 1.38
C ASP A 290 9.13 28.48 0.11
N ASP A 291 9.74 28.76 -1.05
CA ASP A 291 9.03 28.92 -2.31
C ASP A 291 8.39 27.60 -2.75
N LEU A 292 9.12 26.48 -2.63
CA LEU A 292 8.54 25.16 -2.89
C LEU A 292 7.45 24.81 -1.88
N ALA A 293 7.61 25.18 -0.60
CA ALA A 293 6.55 24.92 0.38
C ALA A 293 5.25 25.66 0.03
N VAL A 294 5.36 26.93 -0.39
CA VAL A 294 4.19 27.72 -0.84
C VAL A 294 3.55 27.08 -2.09
N GLU A 295 4.35 26.75 -3.10
CA GLU A 295 3.88 26.08 -4.32
C GLU A 295 3.11 24.78 -4.01
N LEU A 296 3.64 23.94 -3.13
CA LEU A 296 3.00 22.68 -2.74
C LEU A 296 1.69 22.92 -1.96
N LEU A 297 1.65 23.91 -1.08
CA LEU A 297 0.43 24.26 -0.37
C LEU A 297 -0.65 24.80 -1.32
N GLU A 298 -0.29 25.65 -2.27
CA GLU A 298 -1.21 26.14 -3.32
C GLU A 298 -1.74 25.00 -4.20
N TYR A 299 -0.85 24.07 -4.59
CA TYR A 299 -1.23 22.87 -5.34
C TYR A 299 -2.24 22.02 -4.58
N LEU A 300 -2.01 21.77 -3.28
CA LEU A 300 -2.95 21.03 -2.44
C LEU A 300 -4.27 21.77 -2.24
N HIS A 301 -4.26 23.10 -2.07
CA HIS A 301 -5.47 23.91 -1.93
C HIS A 301 -6.36 23.89 -3.18
N SER A 302 -5.80 23.63 -4.36
CA SER A 302 -6.59 23.49 -5.58
C SER A 302 -7.42 22.21 -5.66
N SER A 303 -7.06 21.20 -4.86
CA SER A 303 -7.63 19.83 -4.95
C SER A 303 -8.26 19.34 -3.66
N LEU A 304 -7.84 19.87 -2.51
CA LEU A 304 -8.30 19.44 -1.19
C LEU A 304 -9.09 20.53 -0.45
N SER A 305 -10.00 20.10 0.42
CA SER A 305 -10.61 20.99 1.39
C SER A 305 -9.55 21.57 2.34
N ARG A 306 -9.75 22.83 2.78
CA ARG A 306 -8.80 23.56 3.63
C ARG A 306 -8.33 22.78 4.88
N GLN A 307 -9.19 21.95 5.44
CA GLN A 307 -8.91 21.18 6.64
C GLN A 307 -7.91 20.04 6.40
N LYS A 308 -7.89 19.49 5.18
CA LYS A 308 -7.00 18.38 4.78
C LYS A 308 -5.62 18.87 4.36
N VAL A 309 -5.47 20.16 4.02
CA VAL A 309 -4.18 20.73 3.61
C VAL A 309 -3.26 20.90 4.81
N PRO A 310 -1.98 20.48 4.74
CA PRO A 310 -1.00 20.69 5.79
C PRO A 310 -0.86 22.16 6.18
N ARG A 311 -0.74 22.43 7.47
CA ARG A 311 -0.46 23.79 7.96
C ARG A 311 1.00 24.19 7.82
N SER A 312 1.87 23.19 7.72
CA SER A 312 3.29 23.40 7.51
C SER A 312 3.94 22.23 6.78
N ILE A 313 5.02 22.53 6.06
CA ILE A 313 5.83 21.57 5.32
C ILE A 313 7.25 21.65 5.85
N ASP A 314 7.85 20.49 6.13
CA ASP A 314 9.29 20.35 6.36
C ASP A 314 9.92 19.55 5.23
N PHE A 315 11.19 19.82 4.94
CA PHE A 315 11.94 19.10 3.92
C PHE A 315 12.98 18.19 4.56
N VAL A 316 13.18 17.02 3.95
CA VAL A 316 14.20 16.04 4.34
C VAL A 316 14.93 15.52 3.12
N THR A 317 16.15 15.06 3.31
CA THR A 317 16.94 14.43 2.24
C THR A 317 16.47 13.02 1.93
N GLU A 318 15.88 12.32 2.91
CA GLU A 318 15.35 10.97 2.76
C GLU A 318 14.26 10.70 3.80
N LEU A 319 13.15 10.12 3.35
CA LEU A 319 12.10 9.64 4.25
C LEU A 319 12.42 8.24 4.76
N PRO A 320 12.09 7.93 6.04
CA PRO A 320 12.36 6.61 6.62
C PRO A 320 11.45 5.56 5.99
N ARG A 321 12.00 4.77 5.08
CA ARG A 321 11.32 3.62 4.48
C ARG A 321 11.98 2.32 4.88
N LEU A 322 11.15 1.33 5.14
CA LEU A 322 11.61 -0.05 5.29
C LEU A 322 12.11 -0.55 3.92
N PRO A 323 12.96 -1.58 3.87
CA PRO A 323 13.42 -2.18 2.60
C PRO A 323 12.28 -2.66 1.70
N THR A 324 11.07 -2.85 2.22
CA THR A 324 9.83 -3.14 1.50
C THR A 324 9.23 -1.94 0.77
N GLY A 325 9.80 -0.76 0.92
CA GLY A 325 9.21 0.49 0.43
C GLY A 325 8.16 1.10 1.37
N LYS A 326 7.72 0.40 2.42
CA LYS A 326 6.73 0.93 3.37
C LYS A 326 7.30 2.11 4.16
N LEU A 327 6.58 3.23 4.14
CA LEU A 327 6.91 4.42 4.92
C LEU A 327 6.77 4.13 6.43
N TYR A 328 7.81 4.47 7.21
CA TYR A 328 7.81 4.30 8.66
C TYR A 328 7.38 5.60 9.35
N LYS A 329 6.10 5.99 9.13
CA LYS A 329 5.51 7.24 9.65
C LYS A 329 5.73 7.45 11.15
N ARG A 330 5.74 6.37 11.95
CA ARG A 330 5.93 6.47 13.40
C ARG A 330 7.22 7.19 13.78
N VAL A 331 8.33 6.89 13.12
CA VAL A 331 9.64 7.54 13.40
C VAL A 331 9.59 9.04 13.13
N LEU A 332 8.85 9.46 12.09
CA LEU A 332 8.65 10.87 11.81
C LEU A 332 7.76 11.51 12.88
N ARG A 333 6.60 10.93 13.13
CA ARG A 333 5.64 11.44 14.09
C ARG A 333 6.24 11.61 15.48
N ASP A 334 7.00 10.63 15.96
CA ASP A 334 7.62 10.64 17.29
C ASP A 334 8.58 11.84 17.49
N LYS A 335 9.20 12.35 16.42
CA LYS A 335 10.04 13.58 16.48
C LYS A 335 9.24 14.83 16.85
N TYR A 336 7.97 14.91 16.45
CA TYR A 336 7.10 16.07 16.71
C TYR A 336 6.27 15.91 17.98
N TRP A 337 6.00 14.67 18.40
CA TRP A 337 5.24 14.37 19.63
C TRP A 337 6.10 14.32 20.89
N GLY A 338 7.44 14.24 20.77
CA GLY A 338 8.38 14.00 21.87
C GLY A 338 8.43 12.52 22.26
N GLU A 339 9.57 12.10 22.82
CA GLU A 339 9.79 10.72 23.26
C GLU A 339 8.71 10.27 24.26
N GLY A 340 7.93 9.25 23.92
CA GLY A 340 6.97 8.59 24.80
C GLY A 340 5.51 9.02 24.67
N LYS A 341 5.13 9.92 23.77
CA LYS A 341 3.74 10.36 23.57
C LYS A 341 3.22 9.98 22.19
N SER A 342 3.06 8.70 21.93
CA SER A 342 2.27 8.25 20.79
C SER A 342 0.82 8.04 21.23
N GLY A 343 -0.05 8.96 20.83
CA GLY A 343 -1.48 8.81 20.67
C GLY A 343 -2.33 8.43 21.89
N ILE A 344 -3.32 9.24 22.15
CA ILE A 344 -4.38 9.21 23.17
C ILE A 344 -3.91 9.85 24.47
N ILE A 345 -4.18 11.14 24.59
CA ILE A 345 -4.28 11.80 25.90
C ILE A 345 -5.42 11.10 26.63
N LYS A 346 -5.09 10.17 27.54
CA LYS A 346 -6.04 9.76 28.56
C LYS A 346 -6.22 10.99 29.45
N GLU A 347 -7.40 11.59 29.40
CA GLU A 347 -7.83 12.55 30.39
C GLU A 347 -7.72 11.88 31.78
N ASN A 348 -6.98 12.55 32.69
CA ASN A 348 -7.01 12.26 34.12
C ASN A 348 -8.26 12.87 34.74
#